data_e19722cc31619ff729ed062e0153b2b2
#
_entry.id   e19722cc31619ff729ed062e0153b2b2
#
_cell.length_a   1.000
_cell.length_b   1.000
_cell.length_c   1.000
_cell.angle_alpha   90.00
_cell.angle_beta   90.00
_cell.angle_gamma   90.00
#
_symmetry.space_group_name_H-M   'P 1'
#
loop_
_entity.id
_entity.type
_entity.pdbx_description
1 polymer ?
#
loop_
_entity_poly.entity_id
_entity_poly.type
_entity_poly.pdbx_seq_one_letter_code
_entity_poly.pdbx_strand_id
1 'polypeptide(L)'
;MLVKSSAAPVRTAGRPRDERVDRDVLEATRQLLVEVGYPALTIDAIARRANVSRPAIYRRWRSKAQLVHEAVYPADEDQTFHLPETGDFAADLGTIITSTLEVFSRPEVLAAVPGLLAEQRDDPELRNLLARRLEADARAEFAAFVERAVARGEARSGLRGDVLFDAFVGAALFRVAAGPDEVDLPAYADQLTELLVHATRLPDGENHP
;
A
#
# COMPACT_ATOMS: atom_id res chain seq x y z
N MET A 1 47.64 -39.51 13.55
CA MET A 1 47.24 -38.59 14.63
C MET A 1 46.41 -37.50 14.00
N LEU A 2 45.09 -37.71 13.97
CA LEU A 2 44.11 -36.85 13.29
C LEU A 2 43.47 -35.94 14.35
N VAL A 3 43.69 -34.64 14.22
CA VAL A 3 43.07 -33.61 15.04
C VAL A 3 41.67 -33.31 14.47
N LYS A 4 40.62 -33.69 15.20
CA LYS A 4 39.25 -33.28 14.92
C LYS A 4 39.07 -31.82 15.30
N SER A 5 38.87 -30.94 14.32
CA SER A 5 38.36 -29.57 14.53
C SER A 5 36.85 -29.63 14.78
N SER A 6 36.45 -29.33 16.02
CA SER A 6 35.07 -29.19 16.42
C SER A 6 34.61 -27.74 16.11
N ALA A 7 33.91 -27.55 15.02
CA ALA A 7 33.22 -26.30 14.76
C ALA A 7 31.91 -26.27 15.59
N ALA A 8 31.85 -25.36 16.56
CA ALA A 8 30.62 -25.10 17.33
C ALA A 8 29.55 -24.49 16.42
N PRO A 9 28.25 -24.86 16.61
CA PRO A 9 27.17 -24.30 15.80
C PRO A 9 26.98 -22.83 16.19
N VAL A 10 27.01 -21.94 15.18
CA VAL A 10 26.62 -20.55 15.30
C VAL A 10 25.14 -20.50 15.67
N ARG A 11 24.85 -20.10 16.89
CA ARG A 11 23.47 -19.87 17.38
C ARG A 11 22.91 -18.61 16.73
N THR A 12 22.12 -18.77 15.68
CA THR A 12 21.21 -17.75 15.16
C THR A 12 20.02 -17.59 16.14
N ALA A 13 20.27 -16.90 17.25
CA ALA A 13 19.24 -16.58 18.23
C ALA A 13 18.86 -15.10 18.10
N GLY A 14 17.85 -14.80 17.29
CA GLY A 14 17.32 -13.43 17.17
C GLY A 14 15.97 -13.33 16.44
N ARG A 15 15.71 -14.18 15.50
CA ARG A 15 14.61 -14.02 14.54
C ARG A 15 13.17 -14.16 15.09
N PRO A 16 12.77 -15.18 15.86
CA PRO A 16 11.33 -15.37 16.19
C PRO A 16 10.76 -14.36 17.20
N ARG A 17 11.60 -13.80 18.10
CA ARG A 17 11.16 -12.86 19.14
C ARG A 17 11.02 -11.45 18.60
N ASP A 18 11.78 -11.09 17.57
CA ASP A 18 11.72 -9.78 16.93
C ASP A 18 10.48 -9.63 16.06
N GLU A 19 10.12 -10.62 15.25
CA GLU A 19 8.91 -10.63 14.40
C GLU A 19 7.62 -10.57 15.22
N ARG A 20 7.56 -11.24 16.38
CA ARG A 20 6.40 -11.16 17.28
C ARG A 20 6.23 -9.74 17.84
N VAL A 21 7.32 -9.12 18.27
CA VAL A 21 7.29 -7.75 18.80
C VAL A 21 6.83 -6.77 17.74
N ASP A 22 7.28 -6.93 16.50
CA ASP A 22 6.87 -6.07 15.41
C ASP A 22 5.39 -6.20 15.12
N ARG A 23 4.87 -7.43 15.05
CA ARG A 23 3.44 -7.70 14.88
C ARG A 23 2.60 -7.09 16.00
N ASP A 24 3.01 -7.27 17.26
CA ASP A 24 2.29 -6.74 18.42
C ASP A 24 2.25 -5.20 18.40
N VAL A 25 3.34 -4.53 17.95
CA VAL A 25 3.42 -3.07 17.81
C VAL A 25 2.53 -2.58 16.66
N LEU A 26 2.58 -3.23 15.50
CA LEU A 26 1.76 -2.87 14.35
C LEU A 26 0.27 -3.05 14.66
N GLU A 27 -0.10 -4.13 15.33
CA GLU A 27 -1.49 -4.38 15.75
C GLU A 27 -1.98 -3.34 16.77
N ALA A 28 -1.18 -3.04 17.79
CA ALA A 28 -1.49 -1.98 18.76
C ALA A 28 -1.66 -0.61 18.08
N THR A 29 -0.89 -0.35 17.03
CA THR A 29 -0.99 0.88 16.24
C THR A 29 -2.31 0.96 15.49
N ARG A 30 -2.73 -0.12 14.79
CA ARG A 30 -4.02 -0.19 14.09
C ARG A 30 -5.20 0.06 15.03
N GLN A 31 -5.22 -0.64 16.18
CA GLN A 31 -6.29 -0.50 17.16
C GLN A 31 -6.39 0.94 17.68
N LEU A 32 -5.26 1.53 18.05
CA LEU A 32 -5.23 2.91 18.56
C LEU A 32 -5.60 3.94 17.48
N LEU A 33 -5.25 3.72 16.21
CA LEU A 33 -5.69 4.57 15.11
C LEU A 33 -7.22 4.64 15.03
N VAL A 34 -7.89 3.50 15.14
CA VAL A 34 -9.37 3.45 15.13
C VAL A 34 -9.96 4.10 16.39
N GLU A 35 -9.34 3.92 17.55
CA GLU A 35 -9.86 4.42 18.82
C GLU A 35 -9.71 5.94 18.99
N VAL A 36 -8.55 6.50 18.62
CA VAL A 36 -8.22 7.90 18.92
C VAL A 36 -7.83 8.76 17.72
N GLY A 37 -7.68 8.16 16.55
CA GLY A 37 -7.24 8.82 15.33
C GLY A 37 -5.75 9.18 15.32
N TYR A 38 -5.24 9.54 14.14
CA TYR A 38 -3.83 9.87 13.93
C TYR A 38 -3.32 11.06 14.79
N PRO A 39 -4.08 12.17 14.97
CA PRO A 39 -3.59 13.32 15.75
C PRO A 39 -3.33 12.99 17.22
N ALA A 40 -4.16 12.16 17.84
CA ALA A 40 -4.02 11.80 19.26
C ALA A 40 -3.14 10.56 19.49
N LEU A 41 -2.76 9.85 18.42
CA LEU A 41 -1.89 8.68 18.50
C LEU A 41 -0.47 9.08 18.92
N THR A 42 0.05 8.42 19.97
CA THR A 42 1.41 8.66 20.48
C THR A 42 2.21 7.36 20.58
N ILE A 43 3.54 7.46 20.41
CA ILE A 43 4.45 6.32 20.61
C ILE A 43 4.35 5.75 22.04
N ASP A 44 4.06 6.59 23.04
CA ASP A 44 3.86 6.14 24.43
C ASP A 44 2.61 5.26 24.58
N ALA A 45 1.52 5.62 23.92
CA ALA A 45 0.29 4.82 23.94
C ALA A 45 0.51 3.47 23.24
N ILE A 46 1.20 3.47 22.10
CA ILE A 46 1.54 2.24 21.36
C ILE A 46 2.44 1.34 22.20
N ALA A 47 3.51 1.90 22.80
CA ALA A 47 4.45 1.15 23.61
C ALA A 47 3.75 0.46 24.81
N ARG A 48 2.85 1.18 25.49
CA ARG A 48 2.04 0.62 26.59
C ARG A 48 1.10 -0.49 26.09
N ARG A 49 0.39 -0.27 24.98
CA ARG A 49 -0.56 -1.25 24.41
C ARG A 49 0.15 -2.53 23.98
N ALA A 50 1.29 -2.40 23.30
CA ALA A 50 2.10 -3.52 22.81
C ALA A 50 2.99 -4.15 23.88
N ASN A 51 3.01 -3.60 25.12
CA ASN A 51 3.87 -4.03 26.21
C ASN A 51 5.38 -4.06 25.82
N VAL A 52 5.84 -3.02 25.16
CA VAL A 52 7.24 -2.82 24.75
C VAL A 52 7.77 -1.48 25.26
N SER A 53 9.09 -1.28 25.22
CA SER A 53 9.69 0.00 25.54
C SER A 53 9.71 0.94 24.30
N ARG A 54 9.61 2.26 24.52
CA ARG A 54 9.79 3.26 23.46
C ARG A 54 11.08 3.08 22.64
N PRO A 55 12.26 2.85 23.28
CA PRO A 55 13.48 2.58 22.52
C PRO A 55 13.40 1.36 21.62
N ALA A 56 12.59 0.35 21.97
CA ALA A 56 12.38 -0.83 21.13
C ALA A 56 11.61 -0.45 19.84
N ILE A 57 10.65 0.47 19.92
CA ILE A 57 9.94 1.01 18.77
C ILE A 57 10.89 1.83 17.91
N TYR A 58 11.59 2.83 18.47
CA TYR A 58 12.47 3.73 17.71
C TYR A 58 13.65 3.03 17.04
N ARG A 59 14.02 1.85 17.51
CA ARG A 59 15.05 1.05 16.86
C ARG A 59 14.61 0.50 15.50
N ARG A 60 13.29 0.37 15.27
CA ARG A 60 12.68 -0.17 14.03
C ARG A 60 12.07 0.92 13.16
N TRP A 61 11.35 1.83 13.77
CA TRP A 61 10.64 2.91 13.09
C TRP A 61 11.18 4.27 13.56
N ARG A 62 11.69 5.05 12.62
CA ARG A 62 12.32 6.35 12.91
C ARG A 62 11.32 7.42 13.31
N SER A 63 10.04 7.27 12.91
CA SER A 63 8.98 8.24 13.19
C SER A 63 7.64 7.53 13.42
N LYS A 64 6.69 8.27 14.00
CA LYS A 64 5.29 7.84 14.13
C LYS A 64 4.69 7.56 12.75
N ALA A 65 4.94 8.43 11.78
CA ALA A 65 4.41 8.27 10.43
C ALA A 65 4.93 7.00 9.74
N GLN A 66 6.22 6.66 9.88
CA GLN A 66 6.75 5.41 9.37
C GLN A 66 6.08 4.19 10.00
N LEU A 67 5.92 4.19 11.34
CA LEU A 67 5.24 3.11 12.05
C LEU A 67 3.79 2.96 11.60
N VAL A 68 3.05 4.07 11.58
CA VAL A 68 1.64 4.08 11.16
C VAL A 68 1.51 3.59 9.73
N HIS A 69 2.36 4.08 8.82
CA HIS A 69 2.33 3.66 7.44
C HIS A 69 2.50 2.13 7.31
N GLU A 70 3.52 1.56 7.97
CA GLU A 70 3.75 0.10 7.96
C GLU A 70 2.63 -0.68 8.66
N ALA A 71 1.96 -0.08 9.64
CA ALA A 71 0.81 -0.68 10.30
C ALA A 71 -0.41 -0.79 9.37
N VAL A 72 -0.68 0.22 8.55
CA VAL A 72 -1.87 0.25 7.68
C VAL A 72 -1.62 -0.35 6.29
N TYR A 73 -0.37 -0.37 5.84
CA TYR A 73 0.08 -0.98 4.60
C TYR A 73 1.22 -1.97 4.90
N PRO A 74 0.92 -3.12 5.51
CA PRO A 74 1.95 -4.10 5.84
C PRO A 74 2.61 -4.59 4.54
N ALA A 75 3.93 -4.49 4.50
CA ALA A 75 4.74 -5.19 3.51
C ALA A 75 4.88 -6.65 3.97
N ASP A 76 3.85 -7.45 3.80
CA ASP A 76 3.97 -8.88 4.02
C ASP A 76 4.91 -9.46 2.97
N GLU A 77 5.92 -10.23 3.41
CA GLU A 77 6.85 -10.92 2.51
C GLU A 77 6.12 -11.91 1.56
N ASP A 78 4.88 -12.29 1.87
CA ASP A 78 4.00 -13.12 1.05
C ASP A 78 2.99 -12.32 0.21
N GLN A 79 2.81 -11.02 0.45
CA GLN A 79 2.00 -10.13 -0.38
C GLN A 79 2.90 -9.31 -1.31
N THR A 80 3.62 -9.97 -2.19
CA THR A 80 3.96 -9.37 -3.46
C THR A 80 2.62 -8.92 -4.06
N PHE A 81 2.46 -7.62 -4.29
CA PHE A 81 1.25 -7.05 -4.88
C PHE A 81 1.11 -7.64 -6.28
N HIS A 82 0.47 -8.81 -6.36
CA HIS A 82 0.25 -9.47 -7.62
C HIS A 82 -1.00 -8.88 -8.25
N LEU A 83 -0.79 -8.12 -9.31
CA LEU A 83 -1.88 -7.68 -10.16
C LEU A 83 -2.52 -8.90 -10.84
N PRO A 84 -3.84 -8.93 -10.99
CA PRO A 84 -4.48 -9.99 -11.75
C PRO A 84 -3.96 -9.98 -13.20
N GLU A 85 -3.76 -11.15 -13.77
CA GLU A 85 -3.30 -11.35 -15.15
C GLU A 85 -4.20 -12.35 -15.86
N THR A 86 -5.50 -12.03 -15.96
CA THR A 86 -6.47 -12.89 -16.66
C THR A 86 -6.32 -12.81 -18.17
N GLY A 87 -5.68 -11.76 -18.66
CA GLY A 87 -5.59 -11.44 -20.09
C GLY A 87 -6.73 -10.55 -20.58
N ASP A 88 -7.59 -10.08 -19.69
CA ASP A 88 -8.62 -9.07 -19.94
C ASP A 88 -8.30 -7.82 -19.14
N PHE A 89 -7.79 -6.80 -19.81
CA PHE A 89 -7.37 -5.55 -19.17
C PHE A 89 -8.50 -4.87 -18.40
N ALA A 90 -9.73 -4.92 -18.92
CA ALA A 90 -10.86 -4.26 -18.27
C ALA A 90 -11.28 -4.99 -16.98
N ALA A 91 -11.33 -6.31 -17.01
CA ALA A 91 -11.63 -7.14 -15.83
C ALA A 91 -10.53 -7.01 -14.77
N ASP A 92 -9.26 -7.05 -15.18
CA ASP A 92 -8.11 -6.92 -14.30
C ASP A 92 -8.08 -5.52 -13.66
N LEU A 93 -8.29 -4.45 -14.43
CA LEU A 93 -8.37 -3.08 -13.90
C LEU A 93 -9.53 -2.90 -12.90
N GLY A 94 -10.69 -3.47 -13.19
CA GLY A 94 -11.84 -3.47 -12.28
C GLY A 94 -11.53 -4.15 -10.94
N THR A 95 -10.83 -5.28 -10.97
CA THR A 95 -10.37 -5.99 -9.77
C THR A 95 -9.40 -5.13 -8.96
N ILE A 96 -8.46 -4.46 -9.61
CA ILE A 96 -7.49 -3.56 -8.97
C ILE A 96 -8.21 -2.39 -8.30
N ILE A 97 -9.15 -1.74 -8.98
CA ILE A 97 -9.93 -0.61 -8.45
C ILE A 97 -10.74 -1.04 -7.23
N THR A 98 -11.44 -2.18 -7.32
CA THR A 98 -12.25 -2.72 -6.23
C THR A 98 -11.38 -2.99 -4.99
N SER A 99 -10.27 -3.70 -5.17
CA SER A 99 -9.33 -3.99 -4.07
C SER A 99 -8.74 -2.71 -3.45
N THR A 100 -8.47 -1.68 -4.27
CA THR A 100 -7.98 -0.39 -3.79
C THR A 100 -9.02 0.32 -2.91
N LEU A 101 -10.29 0.33 -3.34
CA LEU A 101 -11.40 0.89 -2.55
C LEU A 101 -11.59 0.14 -1.24
N GLU A 102 -11.50 -1.19 -1.24
CA GLU A 102 -11.57 -2.01 -0.03
C GLU A 102 -10.46 -1.67 0.96
N VAL A 103 -9.21 -1.53 0.49
CA VAL A 103 -8.08 -1.15 1.34
C VAL A 103 -8.30 0.24 1.94
N PHE A 104 -8.69 1.23 1.14
CA PHE A 104 -8.91 2.59 1.65
C PHE A 104 -10.13 2.70 2.57
N SER A 105 -11.09 1.79 2.48
CA SER A 105 -12.28 1.73 3.35
C SER A 105 -11.99 1.14 4.73
N ARG A 106 -10.80 0.56 4.97
CA ARG A 106 -10.45 0.04 6.28
C ARG A 106 -10.40 1.16 7.31
N PRO A 107 -11.03 1.02 8.48
CA PRO A 107 -11.11 2.08 9.50
C PRO A 107 -9.75 2.64 9.92
N GLU A 108 -8.74 1.79 10.05
CA GLU A 108 -7.39 2.20 10.42
C GLU A 108 -6.69 2.99 9.29
N VAL A 109 -6.97 2.67 8.01
CA VAL A 109 -6.45 3.41 6.85
C VAL A 109 -7.09 4.80 6.79
N LEU A 110 -8.41 4.87 6.95
CA LEU A 110 -9.16 6.13 7.00
C LEU A 110 -8.66 7.05 8.11
N ALA A 111 -8.41 6.49 9.30
CA ALA A 111 -7.90 7.26 10.44
C ALA A 111 -6.45 7.74 10.22
N ALA A 112 -5.64 7.03 9.44
CA ALA A 112 -4.22 7.32 9.24
C ALA A 112 -3.95 8.31 8.11
N VAL A 113 -4.65 8.16 6.97
CA VAL A 113 -4.30 8.82 5.69
C VAL A 113 -4.21 10.34 5.79
N PRO A 114 -5.19 11.08 6.39
CA PRO A 114 -5.11 12.53 6.45
C PRO A 114 -3.84 13.03 7.19
N GLY A 115 -3.49 12.36 8.29
CA GLY A 115 -2.31 12.69 9.09
C GLY A 115 -1.01 12.34 8.37
N LEU A 116 -0.95 11.20 7.69
CA LEU A 116 0.22 10.80 6.90
C LEU A 116 0.47 11.79 5.76
N LEU A 117 -0.56 12.19 5.03
CA LEU A 117 -0.45 13.18 3.94
C LEU A 117 0.02 14.54 4.45
N ALA A 118 -0.46 14.98 5.63
CA ALA A 118 -0.02 16.21 6.24
C ALA A 118 1.46 16.17 6.64
N GLU A 119 1.90 15.10 7.33
CA GLU A 119 3.31 14.97 7.74
C GLU A 119 4.26 14.82 6.53
N GLN A 120 3.87 14.09 5.48
CA GLN A 120 4.66 13.97 4.25
C GLN A 120 4.87 15.30 3.54
N ARG A 121 3.91 16.22 3.63
CA ARG A 121 4.03 17.54 3.03
C ARG A 121 5.13 18.36 3.68
N ASP A 122 5.27 18.24 4.98
CA ASP A 122 6.20 19.04 5.78
C ASP A 122 7.57 18.35 5.97
N ASP A 123 7.68 17.04 5.69
CA ASP A 123 8.90 16.24 5.79
C ASP A 123 9.27 15.58 4.45
N PRO A 124 10.20 16.17 3.66
CA PRO A 124 10.65 15.59 2.40
C PRO A 124 11.38 14.25 2.55
N GLU A 125 12.05 13.98 3.69
CA GLU A 125 12.72 12.70 3.93
C GLU A 125 11.70 11.59 4.15
N LEU A 126 10.66 11.87 4.95
CA LEU A 126 9.54 10.97 5.16
C LEU A 126 8.83 10.68 3.86
N ARG A 127 8.50 11.70 3.07
CA ARG A 127 7.87 11.53 1.75
C ARG A 127 8.69 10.63 0.85
N ASN A 128 10.00 10.86 0.74
CA ASN A 128 10.89 10.03 -0.06
C ASN A 128 11.00 8.60 0.48
N LEU A 129 10.96 8.40 1.80
CA LEU A 129 11.01 7.09 2.42
C LEU A 129 9.75 6.29 2.07
N LEU A 130 8.58 6.92 2.20
CA LEU A 130 7.29 6.28 1.93
C LEU A 130 7.11 6.00 0.43
N ALA A 131 7.42 6.97 -0.42
CA ALA A 131 7.38 6.80 -1.88
C ALA A 131 8.29 5.66 -2.37
N ARG A 132 9.51 5.53 -1.83
CA ARG A 132 10.45 4.46 -2.26
C ARG A 132 10.07 3.08 -1.76
N ARG A 133 9.46 2.95 -0.58
CA ARG A 133 9.19 1.64 0.01
C ARG A 133 7.87 1.02 -0.44
N LEU A 134 6.94 1.81 -0.91
CA LEU A 134 5.55 1.38 -1.06
C LEU A 134 4.94 1.74 -2.40
N GLU A 135 5.21 2.96 -2.87
CA GLU A 135 4.66 3.40 -4.14
C GLU A 135 5.52 2.92 -5.32
N ALA A 136 6.84 2.79 -5.15
CA ALA A 136 7.73 2.48 -6.26
C ALA A 136 7.45 1.10 -6.85
N ASP A 137 7.29 0.09 -6.01
CA ASP A 137 7.06 -1.28 -6.47
C ASP A 137 5.65 -1.44 -7.06
N ALA A 138 4.61 -0.92 -6.38
CA ALA A 138 3.24 -0.95 -6.89
C ALA A 138 3.09 -0.16 -8.20
N ARG A 139 3.72 1.01 -8.30
CA ARG A 139 3.72 1.81 -9.53
C ARG A 139 4.46 1.14 -10.68
N ALA A 140 5.61 0.51 -10.40
CA ALA A 140 6.38 -0.20 -11.41
C ALA A 140 5.61 -1.41 -11.95
N GLU A 141 5.00 -2.19 -11.05
CA GLU A 141 4.19 -3.34 -11.43
C GLU A 141 2.94 -2.93 -12.21
N PHE A 142 2.26 -1.86 -11.77
CA PHE A 142 1.12 -1.32 -12.51
C PHE A 142 1.53 -0.75 -13.88
N ALA A 143 2.68 -0.09 -13.99
CA ALA A 143 3.19 0.37 -15.28
C ALA A 143 3.45 -0.81 -16.23
N ALA A 144 4.06 -1.89 -15.75
CA ALA A 144 4.26 -3.11 -16.53
C ALA A 144 2.94 -3.78 -16.93
N PHE A 145 1.93 -3.76 -16.06
CA PHE A 145 0.56 -4.22 -16.38
C PHE A 145 -0.03 -3.44 -17.55
N VAL A 146 0.07 -2.11 -17.53
CA VAL A 146 -0.39 -1.24 -18.63
C VAL A 146 0.40 -1.50 -19.92
N GLU A 147 1.73 -1.65 -19.84
CA GLU A 147 2.56 -1.96 -21.02
C GLU A 147 2.15 -3.30 -21.65
N ARG A 148 1.84 -4.32 -20.86
CA ARG A 148 1.32 -5.59 -21.38
C ARG A 148 -0.02 -5.44 -22.08
N ALA A 149 -0.93 -4.63 -21.54
CA ALA A 149 -2.23 -4.34 -22.18
C ALA A 149 -2.05 -3.60 -23.52
N VAL A 150 -1.14 -2.64 -23.60
CA VAL A 150 -0.78 -1.96 -24.84
C VAL A 150 -0.20 -2.95 -25.87
N ALA A 151 0.69 -3.84 -25.45
CA ALA A 151 1.30 -4.84 -26.33
C ALA A 151 0.27 -5.86 -26.87
N ARG A 152 -0.82 -6.14 -26.13
CA ARG A 152 -1.93 -6.96 -26.61
C ARG A 152 -2.96 -6.21 -27.44
N GLY A 153 -2.83 -4.89 -27.59
CA GLY A 153 -3.79 -4.05 -28.31
C GLY A 153 -5.08 -3.76 -27.55
N GLU A 154 -5.12 -3.99 -26.24
CA GLU A 154 -6.26 -3.74 -25.37
C GLU A 154 -6.30 -2.29 -24.85
N ALA A 155 -5.16 -1.61 -24.91
CA ALA A 155 -5.02 -0.21 -24.54
C ALA A 155 -4.26 0.55 -25.65
N ARG A 156 -4.53 1.86 -25.76
CA ARG A 156 -3.89 2.74 -26.76
C ARG A 156 -2.39 2.87 -26.50
N SER A 157 -1.63 3.02 -27.58
CA SER A 157 -0.21 3.35 -27.52
C SER A 157 0.00 4.71 -26.83
N GLY A 158 1.10 4.83 -26.08
CA GLY A 158 1.42 6.05 -25.33
C GLY A 158 0.57 6.26 -24.07
N LEU A 159 -0.22 5.28 -23.64
CA LEU A 159 -0.88 5.32 -22.34
C LEU A 159 0.18 5.29 -21.24
N ARG A 160 0.13 6.28 -20.36
CA ARG A 160 1.03 6.40 -19.22
C ARG A 160 0.46 5.68 -18.01
N GLY A 161 1.09 4.59 -17.59
CA GLY A 161 0.68 3.79 -16.43
C GLY A 161 0.71 4.59 -15.11
N ASP A 162 1.68 5.49 -14.93
CA ASP A 162 1.77 6.36 -13.76
C ASP A 162 0.57 7.33 -13.65
N VAL A 163 0.12 7.91 -14.77
CA VAL A 163 -1.05 8.80 -14.79
C VAL A 163 -2.33 8.03 -14.51
N LEU A 164 -2.47 6.83 -15.08
CA LEU A 164 -3.64 5.98 -14.84
C LEU A 164 -3.69 5.52 -13.38
N PHE A 165 -2.53 5.17 -12.80
CA PHE A 165 -2.40 4.85 -11.38
C PHE A 165 -2.87 6.01 -10.49
N ASP A 166 -2.36 7.22 -10.73
CA ASP A 166 -2.75 8.41 -9.98
C ASP A 166 -4.24 8.71 -10.11
N ALA A 167 -4.83 8.47 -11.28
CA ALA A 167 -6.23 8.71 -11.53
C ALA A 167 -7.14 7.81 -10.68
N PHE A 168 -6.91 6.49 -10.67
CA PHE A 168 -7.78 5.61 -9.91
C PHE A 168 -7.49 5.64 -8.40
N VAL A 169 -6.23 5.70 -7.99
CA VAL A 169 -5.85 5.79 -6.56
C VAL A 169 -6.36 7.10 -5.97
N GLY A 170 -6.18 8.22 -6.68
CA GLY A 170 -6.69 9.52 -6.25
C GLY A 170 -8.21 9.57 -6.17
N ALA A 171 -8.92 9.00 -7.15
CA ALA A 171 -10.37 8.90 -7.15
C ALA A 171 -10.89 8.03 -5.99
N ALA A 172 -10.28 6.86 -5.78
CA ALA A 172 -10.63 5.96 -4.70
C ALA A 172 -10.39 6.60 -3.32
N LEU A 173 -9.21 7.20 -3.13
CA LEU A 173 -8.87 7.89 -1.89
C LEU A 173 -9.82 9.04 -1.59
N PHE A 174 -10.08 9.91 -2.58
CA PHE A 174 -11.00 11.04 -2.42
C PHE A 174 -12.41 10.56 -2.10
N ARG A 175 -12.89 9.51 -2.79
CA ARG A 175 -14.21 8.95 -2.59
C ARG A 175 -14.43 8.47 -1.16
N VAL A 176 -13.46 7.73 -0.61
CA VAL A 176 -13.57 7.14 0.72
C VAL A 176 -13.30 8.17 1.82
N ALA A 177 -12.35 9.09 1.62
CA ALA A 177 -11.96 10.07 2.64
C ALA A 177 -12.90 11.29 2.73
N ALA A 178 -13.57 11.67 1.65
CA ALA A 178 -14.37 12.90 1.55
C ALA A 178 -15.80 12.68 1.04
N GLY A 179 -16.16 11.45 0.69
CA GLY A 179 -17.49 11.10 0.23
C GLY A 179 -18.52 11.03 1.37
N PRO A 180 -19.83 11.01 1.06
CA PRO A 180 -20.87 10.74 2.05
C PRO A 180 -20.74 9.32 2.61
N ASP A 181 -21.20 9.14 3.87
CA ASP A 181 -21.08 7.86 4.60
C ASP A 181 -21.80 6.68 3.91
N GLU A 182 -22.88 6.97 3.18
CA GLU A 182 -23.66 5.97 2.44
C GLU A 182 -23.25 5.97 0.96
N VAL A 183 -22.20 5.20 0.64
CA VAL A 183 -21.71 5.03 -0.73
C VAL A 183 -21.80 3.58 -1.15
N ASP A 184 -22.47 3.34 -2.27
CA ASP A 184 -22.38 2.05 -2.97
C ASP A 184 -20.99 1.95 -3.62
N LEU A 185 -20.02 1.44 -2.86
CA LEU A 185 -18.65 1.29 -3.35
C LEU A 185 -18.52 0.32 -4.53
N PRO A 186 -19.23 -0.82 -4.57
CA PRO A 186 -19.29 -1.67 -5.76
C PRO A 186 -19.75 -0.91 -7.01
N ALA A 187 -20.88 -0.21 -6.95
CA ALA A 187 -21.37 0.57 -8.09
C ALA A 187 -20.39 1.69 -8.49
N TYR A 188 -19.72 2.30 -7.53
CA TYR A 188 -18.68 3.29 -7.80
C TYR A 188 -17.45 2.66 -8.49
N ALA A 189 -17.01 1.48 -8.04
CA ALA A 189 -15.91 0.74 -8.67
C ALA A 189 -16.22 0.41 -10.12
N ASP A 190 -17.42 -0.08 -10.41
CA ASP A 190 -17.86 -0.42 -11.77
C ASP A 190 -17.84 0.82 -12.69
N GLN A 191 -18.40 1.94 -12.24
CA GLN A 191 -18.43 3.19 -13.00
C GLN A 191 -17.04 3.78 -13.22
N LEU A 192 -16.18 3.75 -12.20
CA LEU A 192 -14.80 4.21 -12.33
C LEU A 192 -14.01 3.33 -13.31
N THR A 193 -14.23 2.02 -13.26
CA THR A 193 -13.62 1.07 -14.19
C THR A 193 -14.06 1.36 -15.62
N GLU A 194 -15.36 1.50 -15.86
CA GLU A 194 -15.91 1.82 -17.19
C GLU A 194 -15.32 3.12 -17.73
N LEU A 195 -15.27 4.18 -16.90
CA LEU A 195 -14.69 5.47 -17.27
C LEU A 195 -13.23 5.34 -17.68
N LEU A 196 -12.43 4.67 -16.88
CA LEU A 196 -11.00 4.54 -17.13
C LEU A 196 -10.70 3.61 -18.31
N VAL A 197 -11.42 2.49 -18.44
CA VAL A 197 -11.31 1.61 -19.60
C VAL A 197 -11.67 2.36 -20.89
N HIS A 198 -12.73 3.16 -20.87
CA HIS A 198 -13.10 3.99 -22.04
C HIS A 198 -11.99 4.97 -22.41
N ALA A 199 -11.39 5.65 -21.41
CA ALA A 199 -10.30 6.59 -21.62
C ALA A 199 -8.99 5.94 -22.11
N THR A 200 -8.83 4.63 -21.92
CA THR A 200 -7.62 3.89 -22.34
C THR A 200 -7.77 3.22 -23.71
N ARG A 201 -8.97 3.20 -24.30
CA ARG A 201 -9.20 2.62 -25.63
C ARG A 201 -8.54 3.44 -26.73
N LEU A 202 -8.29 2.77 -27.84
CA LEU A 202 -7.91 3.45 -29.08
C LEU A 202 -9.03 4.40 -29.52
N PRO A 203 -8.73 5.62 -29.98
CA PRO A 203 -9.74 6.46 -30.62
C PRO A 203 -10.31 5.71 -31.83
N ASP A 204 -11.65 5.68 -31.91
CA ASP A 204 -12.33 5.09 -33.07
C ASP A 204 -11.88 5.78 -34.35
N GLY A 205 -11.04 5.14 -35.14
CA GLY A 205 -10.67 5.64 -36.47
C GLY A 205 -9.19 5.60 -36.89
N GLU A 206 -8.24 5.27 -35.97
CA GLU A 206 -6.83 5.10 -36.37
C GLU A 206 -6.46 3.62 -36.61
N ASN A 207 -7.22 2.98 -37.47
CA ASN A 207 -6.76 1.77 -38.12
C ASN A 207 -5.94 2.28 -39.36
N HIS A 208 -4.66 2.61 -39.15
CA HIS A 208 -3.76 2.85 -40.28
C HIS A 208 -3.27 1.50 -40.82
N PRO A 209 -3.33 1.33 -42.16
CA PRO A 209 -2.94 0.12 -42.88
C PRO A 209 -1.45 -0.18 -42.79
#